data_735c2984b0d6bfb5b08c67f59b13b2a0
#
_entry.id   735c2984b0d6bfb5b08c67f59b13b2a0
#
_cell.length_a   1.000
_cell.length_b   1.000
_cell.length_c   1.000
_cell.angle_alpha   90.00
_cell.angle_beta   90.00
_cell.angle_gamma   90.00
#
_symmetry.space_group_name_H-M   'P 1'
#
loop_
_entity.id
_entity.type
_entity.pdbx_description
1 polymer ?
#
loop_
_entity_poly.entity_id
_entity_poly.type
_entity_poly.pdbx_seq_one_letter_code
_entity_poly.pdbx_strand_id
1 'polypeptide(L)'
;SFDELVALRSDLIHVEISGRADGSTGVDYTVNAAVGFPLVTGPANLATPVNHVLPAWDVACGLYAALAVVTAVRNREVTGGGQRIAIPLENVALATAGNLSFLTEVMVGGTQRQRIGNSIYGQYGQNFTSADGVVFMLVALTGRHFRDLTELTGTTKAVAALGEALGADFTDEGERYRHRDALTGLFTLWFAERSAEDVTSALSQTSVLWDRYRSFAEVAADERVTANPLFTVLDQPRIGEYLAPGLPISIDGSYPPARPSPTLGDHTSQVLGRLGLSAEEIEKLTGAGTVA
;
A
#
# COMPACT_ATOMS: atom_id res chain seq x y z
N SER A 1 30.12 -16.60 -5.35
CA SER A 1 29.00 -16.90 -6.28
C SER A 1 28.00 -17.83 -5.60
N PHE A 2 26.81 -17.96 -6.18
CA PHE A 2 25.79 -18.92 -5.70
C PHE A 2 26.35 -20.36 -5.71
N ASP A 3 27.04 -20.72 -6.77
CA ASP A 3 27.59 -22.07 -6.94
C ASP A 3 28.63 -22.44 -5.86
N GLU A 4 29.46 -21.48 -5.44
CA GLU A 4 30.40 -21.66 -4.34
C GLU A 4 29.66 -21.88 -3.01
N LEU A 5 28.58 -21.14 -2.78
CA LEU A 5 27.77 -21.29 -1.55
C LEU A 5 27.02 -22.63 -1.52
N VAL A 6 26.49 -23.08 -2.65
CA VAL A 6 25.82 -24.40 -2.76
C VAL A 6 26.80 -25.54 -2.61
N ALA A 7 28.06 -25.38 -3.08
CA ALA A 7 29.10 -26.37 -2.82
C ALA A 7 29.43 -26.57 -1.33
N LEU A 8 29.28 -25.50 -0.53
CA LEU A 8 29.43 -25.57 0.93
C LEU A 8 28.17 -26.08 1.64
N ARG A 9 26.99 -25.79 1.06
CA ARG A 9 25.70 -26.15 1.65
C ARG A 9 24.65 -26.42 0.56
N SER A 10 24.45 -27.68 0.24
CA SER A 10 23.58 -28.13 -0.87
C SER A 10 22.08 -27.83 -0.66
N ASP A 11 21.65 -27.64 0.59
CA ASP A 11 20.29 -27.28 0.95
C ASP A 11 20.07 -25.77 1.15
N LEU A 12 20.99 -24.93 0.62
CA LEU A 12 20.96 -23.49 0.77
C LEU A 12 19.71 -22.89 0.09
N ILE A 13 19.00 -22.05 0.83
CA ILE A 13 17.98 -21.15 0.27
C ILE A 13 18.63 -19.79 0.06
N HIS A 14 18.73 -19.37 -1.20
CA HIS A 14 19.32 -18.11 -1.58
C HIS A 14 18.26 -17.23 -2.23
N VAL A 15 17.95 -16.08 -1.61
CA VAL A 15 17.02 -15.09 -2.15
C VAL A 15 17.80 -13.87 -2.58
N GLU A 16 17.67 -13.51 -3.84
CA GLU A 16 18.31 -12.36 -4.47
C GLU A 16 17.25 -11.34 -4.88
N ILE A 17 17.35 -10.13 -4.35
CA ILE A 17 16.52 -8.99 -4.75
C ILE A 17 17.37 -8.10 -5.65
N SER A 18 16.87 -7.79 -6.84
CA SER A 18 17.54 -6.93 -7.82
C SER A 18 16.60 -5.85 -8.34
N GLY A 19 17.14 -4.81 -8.98
CA GLY A 19 16.32 -3.76 -9.60
C GLY A 19 15.52 -4.30 -10.78
N ARG A 20 16.23 -4.98 -11.72
CA ARG A 20 15.65 -5.56 -12.95
C ARG A 20 16.13 -6.97 -13.20
N ALA A 21 15.36 -7.68 -14.02
CA ALA A 21 15.64 -9.08 -14.36
C ALA A 21 16.94 -9.28 -15.17
N ASP A 22 17.36 -8.28 -15.93
CA ASP A 22 18.62 -8.28 -16.71
C ASP A 22 19.86 -7.91 -15.86
N GLY A 23 19.67 -7.65 -14.56
CA GLY A 23 20.72 -7.24 -13.63
C GLY A 23 21.03 -5.74 -13.66
N SER A 24 20.36 -4.94 -14.48
CA SER A 24 20.53 -3.51 -14.47
C SER A 24 19.94 -2.88 -13.21
N THR A 25 20.43 -1.70 -12.84
CA THR A 25 20.00 -1.00 -11.62
C THR A 25 18.59 -0.47 -11.76
N GLY A 26 17.85 -0.53 -10.68
CA GLY A 26 16.51 0.06 -10.54
C GLY A 26 16.17 0.21 -9.07
N VAL A 27 15.46 1.26 -8.75
CA VAL A 27 14.88 1.51 -7.42
C VAL A 27 13.39 1.80 -7.59
N ASP A 28 12.63 1.75 -6.52
CA ASP A 28 11.16 1.90 -6.55
C ASP A 28 10.68 3.00 -7.50
N TYR A 29 11.17 4.23 -7.31
CA TYR A 29 10.71 5.39 -8.09
C TYR A 29 11.05 5.30 -9.59
N THR A 30 12.20 4.73 -9.95
CA THR A 30 12.58 4.56 -11.36
C THR A 30 11.83 3.40 -12.02
N VAL A 31 11.56 2.33 -11.29
CA VAL A 31 10.70 1.23 -11.71
C VAL A 31 9.25 1.72 -11.86
N ASN A 32 8.74 2.48 -10.91
CA ASN A 32 7.39 3.06 -11.00
C ASN A 32 7.21 3.92 -12.26
N ALA A 33 8.20 4.72 -12.61
CA ALA A 33 8.20 5.51 -13.84
C ALA A 33 8.12 4.65 -15.11
N ALA A 34 8.75 3.46 -15.08
CA ALA A 34 8.83 2.55 -16.23
C ALA A 34 7.57 1.71 -16.47
N VAL A 35 6.73 1.51 -15.45
CA VAL A 35 5.59 0.57 -15.52
C VAL A 35 4.21 1.24 -15.72
N GLY A 36 4.17 2.54 -15.98
CA GLY A 36 2.98 3.26 -16.45
C GLY A 36 2.08 3.89 -15.38
N PHE A 37 2.16 3.49 -14.11
CA PHE A 37 1.29 4.02 -13.04
C PHE A 37 1.33 5.56 -12.90
N PRO A 38 2.48 6.25 -13.01
CA PRO A 38 2.55 7.70 -12.91
C PRO A 38 1.75 8.45 -13.99
N LEU A 39 1.53 7.82 -15.13
CA LEU A 39 0.76 8.41 -16.25
C LEU A 39 -0.76 8.32 -16.04
N VAL A 40 -1.22 7.42 -15.18
CA VAL A 40 -2.66 7.26 -14.86
C VAL A 40 -3.02 7.75 -13.45
N THR A 41 -2.03 8.24 -12.69
CA THR A 41 -2.20 8.81 -11.34
C THR A 41 -2.42 10.31 -11.40
N GLY A 42 -3.36 10.81 -10.58
CA GLY A 42 -3.64 12.24 -10.44
C GLY A 42 -4.87 12.72 -11.21
N PRO A 43 -5.19 14.02 -11.10
CA PRO A 43 -6.38 14.62 -11.73
C PRO A 43 -6.27 14.63 -13.26
N ALA A 44 -7.43 14.58 -13.92
CA ALA A 44 -7.51 14.46 -15.39
C ALA A 44 -6.81 15.58 -16.17
N ASN A 45 -6.76 16.77 -15.60
CA ASN A 45 -6.13 17.95 -16.21
C ASN A 45 -4.63 18.09 -15.97
N LEU A 46 -4.01 17.13 -15.28
CA LEU A 46 -2.58 17.18 -14.99
C LEU A 46 -1.77 16.67 -16.19
N ALA A 47 -0.87 17.50 -16.71
CA ALA A 47 -0.03 17.17 -17.87
C ALA A 47 1.22 16.34 -17.52
N THR A 48 1.72 16.43 -16.28
CA THR A 48 2.97 15.78 -15.85
C THR A 48 2.70 14.44 -15.16
N PRO A 49 3.60 13.44 -15.25
CA PRO A 49 3.52 12.23 -14.44
C PRO A 49 3.51 12.53 -12.94
N VAL A 50 2.81 11.72 -12.17
CA VAL A 50 2.77 11.82 -10.69
C VAL A 50 3.33 10.54 -10.10
N ASN A 51 4.42 10.66 -9.36
CA ASN A 51 4.96 9.54 -8.63
C ASN A 51 4.19 9.31 -7.31
N HIS A 52 4.19 8.11 -6.81
CA HIS A 52 3.63 7.82 -5.49
C HIS A 52 4.60 8.19 -4.36
N VAL A 53 4.09 8.49 -3.19
CA VAL A 53 4.89 8.76 -1.98
C VAL A 53 5.29 7.45 -1.28
N LEU A 54 4.39 6.46 -1.30
CA LEU A 54 4.64 5.13 -0.76
C LEU A 54 5.59 4.37 -1.70
N PRO A 55 6.74 3.81 -1.24
CA PRO A 55 7.59 2.93 -2.03
C PRO A 55 6.89 1.56 -2.20
N ALA A 56 5.86 1.54 -3.05
CA ALA A 56 4.93 0.42 -3.17
C ALA A 56 5.61 -0.87 -3.65
N TRP A 57 6.58 -0.72 -4.54
CA TRP A 57 7.29 -1.86 -5.11
C TRP A 57 8.29 -2.44 -4.14
N ASP A 58 8.97 -1.62 -3.33
CA ASP A 58 9.85 -2.07 -2.24
C ASP A 58 9.05 -2.84 -1.20
N VAL A 59 7.90 -2.31 -0.77
CA VAL A 59 7.01 -2.98 0.20
C VAL A 59 6.50 -4.31 -0.36
N ALA A 60 6.01 -4.32 -1.59
CA ALA A 60 5.51 -5.54 -2.24
C ALA A 60 6.64 -6.57 -2.43
N CYS A 61 7.83 -6.13 -2.88
CA CYS A 61 9.00 -6.98 -3.04
C CYS A 61 9.42 -7.63 -1.71
N GLY A 62 9.42 -6.87 -0.62
CA GLY A 62 9.68 -7.39 0.73
C GLY A 62 8.69 -8.49 1.15
N LEU A 63 7.40 -8.29 0.87
CA LEU A 63 6.37 -9.30 1.14
C LEU A 63 6.53 -10.55 0.25
N TYR A 64 6.84 -10.40 -1.04
CA TYR A 64 7.15 -11.53 -1.92
C TYR A 64 8.40 -12.27 -1.46
N ALA A 65 9.43 -11.56 -1.00
CA ALA A 65 10.65 -12.19 -0.48
C ALA A 65 10.35 -13.01 0.78
N ALA A 66 9.58 -12.48 1.73
CA ALA A 66 9.16 -13.21 2.91
C ALA A 66 8.36 -14.48 2.55
N LEU A 67 7.39 -14.37 1.64
CA LEU A 67 6.61 -15.51 1.15
C LEU A 67 7.50 -16.54 0.45
N ALA A 68 8.44 -16.10 -0.37
CA ALA A 68 9.38 -16.98 -1.07
C ALA A 68 10.27 -17.76 -0.09
N VAL A 69 10.78 -17.10 0.96
CA VAL A 69 11.56 -17.77 2.02
C VAL A 69 10.73 -18.85 2.70
N VAL A 70 9.52 -18.54 3.16
CA VAL A 70 8.64 -19.51 3.83
C VAL A 70 8.32 -20.69 2.90
N THR A 71 8.02 -20.40 1.63
CA THR A 71 7.75 -21.44 0.62
C THR A 71 8.97 -22.32 0.37
N ALA A 72 10.16 -21.73 0.27
CA ALA A 72 11.41 -22.48 0.07
C ALA A 72 11.79 -23.33 1.29
N VAL A 73 11.57 -22.83 2.50
CA VAL A 73 11.75 -23.62 3.73
C VAL A 73 10.84 -24.84 3.71
N ARG A 74 9.55 -24.62 3.40
CA ARG A 74 8.58 -25.73 3.29
C ARG A 74 8.98 -26.74 2.21
N ASN A 75 9.45 -26.25 1.03
CA ASN A 75 9.93 -27.15 -0.02
C ASN A 75 11.17 -27.92 0.41
N ARG A 76 12.12 -27.29 1.08
CA ARG A 76 13.32 -27.97 1.63
C ARG A 76 12.97 -29.06 2.63
N GLU A 77 11.97 -28.83 3.50
CA GLU A 77 11.49 -29.87 4.43
C GLU A 77 10.94 -31.11 3.71
N VAL A 78 10.33 -30.93 2.54
CA VAL A 78 9.74 -32.01 1.75
C VAL A 78 10.75 -32.70 0.85
N THR A 79 11.66 -31.95 0.23
CA THR A 79 12.55 -32.46 -0.83
C THR A 79 14.00 -32.66 -0.36
N GLY A 80 14.40 -32.05 0.75
CA GLY A 80 15.78 -31.97 1.21
C GLY A 80 16.66 -30.99 0.44
N GLY A 81 16.15 -30.38 -0.65
CA GLY A 81 16.93 -29.51 -1.56
C GLY A 81 16.78 -28.01 -1.25
N GLY A 82 17.85 -27.25 -1.46
CA GLY A 82 17.83 -25.81 -1.45
C GLY A 82 17.23 -25.22 -2.74
N GLN A 83 17.09 -23.88 -2.78
CA GLN A 83 16.57 -23.15 -3.93
C GLN A 83 17.27 -21.81 -4.12
N ARG A 84 17.49 -21.41 -5.38
CA ARG A 84 17.80 -20.04 -5.74
C ARG A 84 16.52 -19.33 -6.19
N ILE A 85 16.24 -18.20 -5.59
CA ILE A 85 15.05 -17.37 -5.84
C ILE A 85 15.53 -15.98 -6.21
N ALA A 86 15.11 -15.49 -7.38
CA ALA A 86 15.38 -14.12 -7.80
C ALA A 86 14.06 -13.32 -7.83
N ILE A 87 14.07 -12.13 -7.24
CA ILE A 87 12.91 -11.24 -7.17
C ILE A 87 13.32 -9.87 -7.71
N PRO A 88 13.24 -9.65 -9.03
CA PRO A 88 13.45 -8.33 -9.59
C PRO A 88 12.29 -7.40 -9.23
N LEU A 89 12.61 -6.21 -8.74
CA LEU A 89 11.62 -5.19 -8.34
C LEU A 89 10.69 -4.81 -9.51
N GLU A 90 11.26 -4.67 -10.70
CA GLU A 90 10.48 -4.40 -11.93
C GLU A 90 9.47 -5.51 -12.24
N ASN A 91 9.82 -6.78 -12.02
CA ASN A 91 8.89 -7.89 -12.24
C ASN A 91 7.71 -7.85 -11.26
N VAL A 92 7.91 -7.41 -10.03
CA VAL A 92 6.83 -7.22 -9.05
C VAL A 92 5.86 -6.15 -9.56
N ALA A 93 6.38 -5.03 -10.04
CA ALA A 93 5.58 -3.94 -10.60
C ALA A 93 4.83 -4.34 -11.88
N LEU A 94 5.49 -5.03 -12.81
CA LEU A 94 4.89 -5.53 -14.05
C LEU A 94 3.82 -6.60 -13.78
N ALA A 95 4.08 -7.54 -12.85
CA ALA A 95 3.09 -8.52 -12.44
C ALA A 95 1.85 -7.85 -11.82
N THR A 96 2.04 -6.81 -11.04
CA THR A 96 0.94 -6.01 -10.47
C THR A 96 0.15 -5.32 -11.57
N ALA A 97 0.81 -4.68 -12.54
CA ALA A 97 0.15 -4.05 -13.69
C ALA A 97 -0.64 -5.05 -14.54
N GLY A 98 -0.09 -6.25 -14.74
CA GLY A 98 -0.77 -7.35 -15.45
C GLY A 98 -1.98 -7.89 -14.69
N ASN A 99 -1.82 -8.21 -13.40
CA ASN A 99 -2.89 -8.75 -12.56
C ASN A 99 -4.05 -7.76 -12.35
N LEU A 100 -3.79 -6.46 -12.36
CA LEU A 100 -4.80 -5.40 -12.32
C LEU A 100 -5.37 -5.05 -13.69
N SER A 101 -5.03 -5.82 -14.73
CA SER A 101 -5.53 -5.70 -16.11
C SER A 101 -5.09 -4.44 -16.87
N PHE A 102 -4.18 -3.60 -16.34
CA PHE A 102 -3.71 -2.41 -17.06
C PHE A 102 -3.06 -2.75 -18.41
N LEU A 103 -2.25 -3.81 -18.44
CA LEU A 103 -1.61 -4.27 -19.69
C LEU A 103 -2.63 -4.92 -20.63
N THR A 104 -3.54 -5.73 -20.09
CA THR A 104 -4.54 -6.46 -20.88
C THR A 104 -5.54 -5.51 -21.53
N GLU A 105 -5.94 -4.44 -20.86
CA GLU A 105 -6.80 -3.41 -21.46
C GLU A 105 -6.20 -2.81 -22.72
N VAL A 106 -4.90 -2.48 -22.68
CA VAL A 106 -4.21 -1.93 -23.87
C VAL A 106 -4.03 -2.99 -24.95
N MET A 107 -3.62 -4.20 -24.57
CA MET A 107 -3.27 -5.26 -25.54
C MET A 107 -4.51 -5.86 -26.23
N VAL A 108 -5.63 -5.95 -25.52
CA VAL A 108 -6.87 -6.56 -26.02
C VAL A 108 -7.89 -5.51 -26.42
N GLY A 109 -8.10 -4.48 -25.58
CA GLY A 109 -9.09 -3.42 -25.79
C GLY A 109 -8.58 -2.25 -26.63
N GLY A 110 -7.27 -2.14 -26.85
CA GLY A 110 -6.63 -1.02 -27.56
C GLY A 110 -6.79 0.33 -26.88
N THR A 111 -7.21 0.35 -25.61
CA THR A 111 -7.49 1.58 -24.84
C THR A 111 -6.59 1.68 -23.63
N GLN A 112 -6.10 2.89 -23.35
CA GLN A 112 -5.36 3.19 -22.14
C GLN A 112 -6.25 3.91 -21.15
N ARG A 113 -6.20 3.54 -19.88
CA ARG A 113 -6.89 4.27 -18.81
C ARG A 113 -6.44 5.71 -18.75
N GLN A 114 -7.41 6.59 -18.57
CA GLN A 114 -7.15 8.00 -18.33
C GLN A 114 -6.97 8.26 -16.84
N ARG A 115 -6.39 9.42 -16.51
CA ARG A 115 -6.42 9.93 -15.14
C ARG A 115 -7.83 10.29 -14.74
N ILE A 116 -8.24 9.88 -13.57
CA ILE A 116 -9.60 10.10 -13.04
C ILE A 116 -9.59 10.77 -11.66
N GLY A 117 -8.44 11.31 -11.23
CA GLY A 117 -8.30 11.93 -9.91
C GLY A 117 -8.57 10.95 -8.78
N ASN A 118 -9.45 11.33 -7.87
CA ASN A 118 -9.87 10.51 -6.74
C ASN A 118 -11.08 9.62 -7.05
N SER A 119 -11.59 9.63 -8.28
CA SER A 119 -12.63 8.68 -8.69
C SER A 119 -12.10 7.25 -8.67
N ILE A 120 -12.96 6.30 -8.39
CA ILE A 120 -12.64 4.88 -8.51
C ILE A 120 -13.03 4.33 -9.87
N TYR A 121 -12.24 3.42 -10.41
CA TYR A 121 -12.49 2.82 -11.72
C TYR A 121 -13.65 1.81 -11.67
N GLY A 122 -14.57 1.93 -12.63
CA GLY A 122 -15.69 0.99 -12.81
C GLY A 122 -16.83 1.10 -11.79
N GLN A 123 -16.75 2.03 -10.84
CA GLN A 123 -17.72 2.22 -9.77
C GLN A 123 -17.96 3.72 -9.52
N TYR A 124 -18.86 4.06 -8.59
CA TYR A 124 -18.98 5.42 -8.11
C TYR A 124 -18.18 5.63 -6.82
N GLY A 125 -17.19 6.48 -6.88
CA GLY A 125 -16.45 6.97 -5.74
C GLY A 125 -15.77 8.29 -6.06
N GLN A 126 -15.83 9.24 -5.13
CA GLN A 126 -15.29 10.59 -5.30
C GLN A 126 -15.07 11.25 -3.94
N ASN A 127 -14.24 12.26 -3.92
CA ASN A 127 -14.07 13.10 -2.75
C ASN A 127 -15.04 14.29 -2.77
N PHE A 128 -15.45 14.71 -1.55
CA PHE A 128 -16.30 15.87 -1.30
C PHE A 128 -15.72 16.72 -0.20
N THR A 129 -15.97 18.03 -0.24
CA THR A 129 -15.48 18.97 0.76
C THR A 129 -16.65 19.57 1.52
N SER A 130 -16.57 19.52 2.86
CA SER A 130 -17.56 20.14 3.75
C SER A 130 -17.43 21.66 3.79
N ALA A 131 -18.41 22.34 4.39
CA ALA A 131 -18.44 23.81 4.54
C ALA A 131 -17.22 24.37 5.28
N ASP A 132 -16.67 23.60 6.20
CA ASP A 132 -15.50 23.93 7.02
C ASP A 132 -14.18 23.39 6.44
N GLY A 133 -14.20 22.94 5.16
CA GLY A 133 -13.02 22.60 4.39
C GLY A 133 -12.45 21.19 4.58
N VAL A 134 -13.12 20.33 5.35
CA VAL A 134 -12.68 18.93 5.52
C VAL A 134 -13.05 18.12 4.29
N VAL A 135 -12.08 17.34 3.77
CA VAL A 135 -12.28 16.51 2.59
C VAL A 135 -12.59 15.07 3.00
N PHE A 136 -13.65 14.53 2.41
CA PHE A 136 -14.11 13.16 2.61
C PHE A 136 -13.90 12.36 1.33
N MET A 137 -13.34 11.15 1.44
CA MET A 137 -13.46 10.15 0.38
C MET A 137 -14.73 9.34 0.61
N LEU A 138 -15.51 9.15 -0.44
CA LEU A 138 -16.78 8.43 -0.41
C LEU A 138 -16.80 7.40 -1.53
N VAL A 139 -17.28 6.19 -1.24
CA VAL A 139 -17.33 5.09 -2.19
C VAL A 139 -18.68 4.37 -2.10
N ALA A 140 -19.37 4.26 -3.24
CA ALA A 140 -20.63 3.55 -3.37
C ALA A 140 -20.47 2.34 -4.30
N LEU A 141 -19.95 1.22 -3.77
CA LEU A 141 -19.68 0.00 -4.55
C LEU A 141 -20.94 -0.75 -4.97
N THR A 142 -21.98 -0.74 -4.13
CA THR A 142 -23.20 -1.52 -4.37
C THR A 142 -24.40 -0.62 -4.66
N GLY A 143 -25.45 -1.18 -5.27
CA GLY A 143 -26.71 -0.47 -5.46
C GLY A 143 -27.32 0.01 -4.12
N ARG A 144 -27.08 -0.69 -3.00
CA ARG A 144 -27.49 -0.24 -1.67
C ARG A 144 -26.73 1.03 -1.26
N HIS A 145 -25.40 1.05 -1.38
CA HIS A 145 -24.59 2.22 -1.04
C HIS A 145 -25.00 3.43 -1.88
N PHE A 146 -25.27 3.22 -3.17
CA PHE A 146 -25.70 4.32 -4.06
C PHE A 146 -27.08 4.85 -3.71
N ARG A 147 -28.04 3.99 -3.38
CA ARG A 147 -29.36 4.39 -2.92
C ARG A 147 -29.27 5.17 -1.61
N ASP A 148 -28.54 4.67 -0.61
CA ASP A 148 -28.35 5.35 0.66
C ASP A 148 -27.72 6.75 0.45
N LEU A 149 -26.78 6.89 -0.51
CA LEU A 149 -26.18 8.18 -0.87
C LEU A 149 -27.22 9.15 -1.46
N THR A 150 -28.05 8.68 -2.40
CA THR A 150 -29.06 9.52 -3.04
C THR A 150 -30.18 9.92 -2.06
N GLU A 151 -30.53 9.04 -1.13
CA GLU A 151 -31.50 9.32 -0.04
C GLU A 151 -30.91 10.32 0.95
N LEU A 152 -29.68 10.10 1.41
CA LEU A 152 -28.96 11.00 2.33
C LEU A 152 -28.87 12.41 1.77
N THR A 153 -28.52 12.55 0.51
CA THR A 153 -28.35 13.86 -0.16
C THR A 153 -29.66 14.47 -0.66
N GLY A 154 -30.77 13.73 -0.56
CA GLY A 154 -32.08 14.17 -1.07
C GLY A 154 -32.16 14.24 -2.61
N THR A 155 -31.24 13.58 -3.30
CA THR A 155 -31.09 13.70 -4.77
C THR A 155 -31.73 12.57 -5.56
N THR A 156 -32.47 11.64 -4.94
CA THR A 156 -33.05 10.45 -5.60
C THR A 156 -33.83 10.81 -6.84
N LYS A 157 -34.69 11.87 -6.78
CA LYS A 157 -35.49 12.30 -7.94
C LYS A 157 -34.63 12.96 -9.03
N ALA A 158 -33.62 13.72 -8.63
CA ALA A 158 -32.70 14.38 -9.57
C ALA A 158 -31.83 13.32 -10.31
N VAL A 159 -31.37 12.29 -9.60
CA VAL A 159 -30.65 11.16 -10.19
C VAL A 159 -31.54 10.39 -11.18
N ALA A 160 -32.79 10.13 -10.86
CA ALA A 160 -33.74 9.50 -11.77
C ALA A 160 -33.97 10.33 -13.05
N ALA A 161 -34.22 11.64 -12.90
CA ALA A 161 -34.40 12.54 -14.03
C ALA A 161 -33.12 12.66 -14.90
N LEU A 162 -31.95 12.65 -14.28
CA LEU A 162 -30.64 12.59 -14.98
C LEU A 162 -30.51 11.29 -15.79
N GLY A 163 -30.90 10.15 -15.22
CA GLY A 163 -30.91 8.85 -15.90
C GLY A 163 -31.81 8.87 -17.13
N GLU A 164 -33.05 9.39 -17.02
CA GLU A 164 -33.95 9.53 -18.14
C GLU A 164 -33.36 10.43 -19.25
N ALA A 165 -32.80 11.58 -18.87
CA ALA A 165 -32.22 12.53 -19.81
C ALA A 165 -31.00 11.98 -20.58
N LEU A 166 -30.20 11.11 -19.93
CA LEU A 166 -29.01 10.51 -20.52
C LEU A 166 -29.28 9.12 -21.15
N GLY A 167 -30.45 8.55 -20.93
CA GLY A 167 -30.74 7.16 -21.30
C GLY A 167 -29.90 6.15 -20.51
N ALA A 168 -29.54 6.50 -19.28
CA ALA A 168 -28.66 5.72 -18.42
C ALA A 168 -29.44 5.05 -17.28
N ASP A 169 -29.13 3.77 -17.00
CA ASP A 169 -29.64 3.05 -15.85
C ASP A 169 -28.62 3.06 -14.72
N PHE A 170 -28.82 3.94 -13.73
CA PHE A 170 -27.91 4.04 -12.58
C PHE A 170 -28.04 2.89 -11.57
N THR A 171 -28.84 1.86 -11.84
CA THR A 171 -28.71 0.57 -11.11
C THR A 171 -27.44 -0.17 -11.55
N ASP A 172 -26.94 0.08 -12.77
CA ASP A 172 -25.68 -0.42 -13.29
C ASP A 172 -24.48 0.42 -12.79
N GLU A 173 -23.45 -0.25 -12.28
CA GLU A 173 -22.26 0.42 -11.78
C GLU A 173 -21.43 1.09 -12.88
N GLY A 174 -21.39 0.50 -14.06
CA GLY A 174 -20.68 1.06 -15.22
C GLY A 174 -21.30 2.37 -15.68
N GLU A 175 -22.64 2.50 -15.63
CA GLU A 175 -23.35 3.75 -15.92
C GLU A 175 -23.03 4.80 -14.85
N ARG A 176 -22.99 4.44 -13.57
CA ARG A 176 -22.55 5.35 -12.50
C ARG A 176 -21.13 5.85 -12.72
N TYR A 177 -20.22 4.95 -13.13
CA TYR A 177 -18.83 5.33 -13.46
C TYR A 177 -18.77 6.24 -14.71
N ARG A 178 -19.50 5.91 -15.77
CA ARG A 178 -19.51 6.68 -17.02
C ARG A 178 -20.00 8.11 -16.81
N HIS A 179 -21.01 8.29 -15.97
CA HIS A 179 -21.65 9.58 -15.69
C HIS A 179 -21.27 10.17 -14.32
N ARG A 180 -20.15 9.73 -13.75
CA ARG A 180 -19.68 10.11 -12.41
C ARG A 180 -19.60 11.60 -12.17
N ASP A 181 -19.18 12.38 -13.18
CA ASP A 181 -19.01 13.83 -13.05
C ASP A 181 -20.36 14.53 -12.87
N ALA A 182 -21.38 14.13 -13.63
CA ALA A 182 -22.73 14.64 -13.50
C ALA A 182 -23.36 14.26 -12.14
N LEU A 183 -23.17 13.00 -11.71
CA LEU A 183 -23.62 12.54 -10.40
C LEU A 183 -22.92 13.29 -9.26
N THR A 184 -21.63 13.52 -9.37
CA THR A 184 -20.84 14.29 -8.39
C THR A 184 -21.38 15.72 -8.26
N GLY A 185 -21.74 16.35 -9.39
CA GLY A 185 -22.36 17.67 -9.37
C GLY A 185 -23.66 17.73 -8.55
N LEU A 186 -24.48 16.67 -8.59
CA LEU A 186 -25.71 16.59 -7.79
C LEU A 186 -25.46 16.47 -6.29
N PHE A 187 -24.38 15.78 -5.89
CA PHE A 187 -24.09 15.54 -4.48
C PHE A 187 -23.27 16.66 -3.82
N THR A 188 -22.47 17.37 -4.59
CA THR A 188 -21.49 18.35 -4.08
C THR A 188 -22.10 19.39 -3.15
N LEU A 189 -23.29 19.93 -3.49
CA LEU A 189 -23.92 20.98 -2.70
C LEU A 189 -24.29 20.52 -1.29
N TRP A 190 -24.75 19.26 -1.17
CA TRP A 190 -25.12 18.69 0.13
C TRP A 190 -23.93 18.68 1.11
N PHE A 191 -22.72 18.37 0.63
CA PHE A 191 -21.49 18.39 1.42
C PHE A 191 -21.04 19.82 1.72
N ALA A 192 -21.04 20.68 0.70
CA ALA A 192 -20.56 22.06 0.80
C ALA A 192 -21.38 22.94 1.76
N GLU A 193 -22.61 22.56 2.06
CA GLU A 193 -23.51 23.28 2.98
C GLU A 193 -23.44 22.78 4.45
N ARG A 194 -22.65 21.74 4.74
CA ARG A 194 -22.63 21.09 6.06
C ARG A 194 -21.25 21.07 6.66
N SER A 195 -21.19 21.17 7.99
CA SER A 195 -19.95 20.98 8.73
C SER A 195 -19.45 19.54 8.62
N ALA A 196 -18.16 19.33 8.83
CA ALA A 196 -17.57 17.98 8.87
C ALA A 196 -18.20 17.09 9.94
N GLU A 197 -18.67 17.66 11.05
CA GLU A 197 -19.37 16.95 12.11
C GLU A 197 -20.74 16.46 11.63
N ASP A 198 -21.53 17.33 10.99
CA ASP A 198 -22.83 16.97 10.43
C ASP A 198 -22.71 15.91 9.33
N VAL A 199 -21.74 16.07 8.42
CA VAL A 199 -21.43 15.08 7.37
C VAL A 199 -21.07 13.73 7.98
N THR A 200 -20.19 13.71 8.99
CA THR A 200 -19.78 12.49 9.69
C THR A 200 -20.96 11.80 10.38
N SER A 201 -21.78 12.57 11.11
CA SER A 201 -22.97 12.05 11.79
C SER A 201 -23.95 11.44 10.80
N ALA A 202 -24.21 12.14 9.70
CA ALA A 202 -25.16 11.69 8.68
C ALA A 202 -24.66 10.44 7.92
N LEU A 203 -23.42 10.42 7.48
CA LEU A 203 -22.81 9.26 6.78
C LEU A 203 -22.74 8.02 7.66
N SER A 204 -22.52 8.19 8.98
CA SER A 204 -22.48 7.09 9.96
C SER A 204 -23.81 6.34 10.09
N GLN A 205 -24.92 6.91 9.65
CA GLN A 205 -26.25 6.27 9.63
C GLN A 205 -26.56 5.53 8.33
N THR A 206 -25.62 5.51 7.40
CA THR A 206 -25.77 4.90 6.06
C THR A 206 -24.87 3.70 5.88
N SER A 207 -25.08 2.94 4.80
CA SER A 207 -24.15 1.89 4.39
C SER A 207 -23.03 2.40 3.46
N VAL A 208 -23.00 3.68 3.14
CA VAL A 208 -21.99 4.30 2.28
C VAL A 208 -20.60 4.15 2.92
N LEU A 209 -19.62 3.77 2.11
CA LEU A 209 -18.23 3.66 2.60
C LEU A 209 -17.58 5.05 2.52
N TRP A 210 -16.99 5.50 3.60
CA TRP A 210 -16.37 6.82 3.66
C TRP A 210 -15.28 6.92 4.72
N ASP A 211 -14.36 7.86 4.54
CA ASP A 211 -13.45 8.35 5.59
C ASP A 211 -12.99 9.78 5.22
N ARG A 212 -12.37 10.48 6.18
CA ARG A 212 -11.76 11.80 5.97
C ARG A 212 -10.34 11.64 5.46
N TYR A 213 -9.92 12.53 4.57
CA TYR A 213 -8.49 12.70 4.33
C TYR A 213 -7.85 13.33 5.56
N ARG A 214 -6.79 12.72 6.04
CA ARG A 214 -6.07 13.15 7.26
C ARG A 214 -4.58 13.28 7.00
N SER A 215 -3.95 14.26 7.63
CA SER A 215 -2.51 14.35 7.70
C SER A 215 -1.91 13.30 8.64
N PHE A 216 -0.63 12.99 8.51
CA PHE A 216 0.06 12.10 9.45
C PHE A 216 0.06 12.66 10.88
N ALA A 217 0.05 13.99 11.06
CA ALA A 217 -0.07 14.60 12.39
C ALA A 217 -1.42 14.27 13.04
N GLU A 218 -2.52 14.36 12.29
CA GLU A 218 -3.84 13.99 12.78
C GLU A 218 -3.97 12.49 13.05
N VAL A 219 -3.37 11.65 12.19
CA VAL A 219 -3.34 10.20 12.39
C VAL A 219 -2.55 9.83 13.66
N ALA A 220 -1.41 10.48 13.89
CA ALA A 220 -0.58 10.22 15.06
C ALA A 220 -1.23 10.67 16.40
N ALA A 221 -2.14 11.65 16.33
CA ALA A 221 -2.90 12.14 17.49
C ALA A 221 -4.23 11.39 17.71
N ASP A 222 -4.65 10.52 16.80
CA ASP A 222 -5.93 9.80 16.89
C ASP A 222 -5.83 8.68 17.93
N GLU A 223 -6.72 8.71 18.95
CA GLU A 223 -6.77 7.70 20.00
C GLU A 223 -7.00 6.28 19.44
N ARG A 224 -7.76 6.14 18.35
CA ARG A 224 -7.97 4.85 17.66
C ARG A 224 -6.67 4.28 17.09
N VAL A 225 -5.69 5.13 16.77
CA VAL A 225 -4.36 4.73 16.32
C VAL A 225 -3.45 4.46 17.50
N THR A 226 -3.41 5.37 18.49
CA THR A 226 -2.52 5.24 19.65
C THR A 226 -2.93 4.09 20.59
N ALA A 227 -4.20 3.74 20.66
CA ALA A 227 -4.73 2.60 21.42
C ALA A 227 -4.79 1.29 20.59
N ASN A 228 -4.40 1.32 19.30
CA ASN A 228 -4.41 0.12 18.48
C ASN A 228 -3.31 -0.86 18.93
N PRO A 229 -3.64 -2.13 19.25
CA PRO A 229 -2.67 -3.12 19.72
C PRO A 229 -1.57 -3.48 18.73
N LEU A 230 -1.68 -3.03 17.47
CA LEU A 230 -0.60 -3.08 16.48
C LEU A 230 0.63 -2.29 16.94
N PHE A 231 0.44 -1.20 17.70
CA PHE A 231 1.51 -0.30 18.11
C PHE A 231 1.99 -0.59 19.54
N THR A 232 3.29 -0.41 19.73
CA THR A 232 3.93 -0.48 21.05
C THR A 232 4.71 0.82 21.27
N VAL A 233 4.61 1.40 22.47
CA VAL A 233 5.51 2.48 22.87
C VAL A 233 6.91 1.86 22.99
N LEU A 234 7.83 2.33 22.19
CA LEU A 234 9.19 1.83 22.08
C LEU A 234 10.16 2.94 22.44
N ASP A 235 11.05 2.68 23.42
CA ASP A 235 12.19 3.55 23.67
C ASP A 235 13.36 3.09 22.78
N GLN A 236 13.62 3.87 21.75
CA GLN A 236 14.72 3.62 20.81
C GLN A 236 15.95 4.42 21.22
N PRO A 237 17.10 3.78 21.44
CA PRO A 237 18.34 4.48 21.77
C PRO A 237 18.62 5.66 20.80
N ARG A 238 18.95 6.83 21.34
CA ARG A 238 19.25 8.09 20.62
C ARG A 238 18.05 8.76 19.93
N ILE A 239 16.85 8.14 19.91
CA ILE A 239 15.63 8.71 19.32
C ILE A 239 14.65 9.08 20.43
N GLY A 240 14.51 8.24 21.45
CA GLY A 240 13.52 8.35 22.53
C GLY A 240 12.26 7.53 22.25
N GLU A 241 11.20 7.80 22.99
CA GLU A 241 9.94 7.07 22.91
C GLU A 241 9.11 7.46 21.70
N TYR A 242 8.57 6.45 21.01
CA TYR A 242 7.61 6.63 19.91
C TYR A 242 6.72 5.39 19.76
N LEU A 243 5.60 5.53 19.02
CA LEU A 243 4.73 4.43 18.65
C LEU A 243 5.34 3.65 17.48
N ALA A 244 5.84 2.45 17.77
CA ALA A 244 6.40 1.56 16.77
C ALA A 244 5.35 0.52 16.34
N PRO A 245 5.11 0.31 15.02
CA PRO A 245 4.22 -0.75 14.56
C PRO A 245 4.89 -2.11 14.71
N GLY A 246 4.16 -3.07 15.24
CA GLY A 246 4.52 -4.49 15.17
C GLY A 246 4.19 -5.10 13.79
N LEU A 247 4.24 -6.42 13.71
CA LEU A 247 3.75 -7.12 12.51
C LEU A 247 2.21 -6.96 12.41
N PRO A 248 1.67 -6.51 11.25
CA PRO A 248 0.23 -6.28 11.09
C PRO A 248 -0.58 -7.58 10.89
N ILE A 249 -0.16 -8.66 11.54
CA ILE A 249 -0.80 -9.97 11.52
C ILE A 249 -1.04 -10.38 12.97
N SER A 250 -2.31 -10.53 13.33
CA SER A 250 -2.68 -11.08 14.63
C SER A 250 -2.53 -12.60 14.62
N ILE A 251 -1.81 -13.12 15.60
CA ILE A 251 -1.65 -14.57 15.82
C ILE A 251 -2.28 -14.88 17.18
N ASP A 252 -3.28 -15.74 17.19
CA ASP A 252 -4.05 -16.10 18.38
C ASP A 252 -4.59 -14.87 19.16
N GLY A 253 -5.03 -13.87 18.40
CA GLY A 253 -5.56 -12.61 18.95
C GLY A 253 -4.51 -11.59 19.42
N SER A 254 -3.22 -11.87 19.23
CA SER A 254 -2.12 -10.98 19.63
C SER A 254 -1.30 -10.50 18.44
N TYR A 255 -0.82 -9.27 18.50
CA TYR A 255 0.16 -8.72 17.54
C TYR A 255 1.56 -8.87 18.11
N PRO A 256 2.53 -9.46 17.35
CA PRO A 256 3.92 -9.47 17.77
C PRO A 256 4.43 -8.02 17.94
N PRO A 257 4.98 -7.67 19.12
CA PRO A 257 5.41 -6.29 19.40
C PRO A 257 6.65 -5.90 18.60
N ALA A 258 6.79 -4.61 18.33
CA ALA A 258 8.04 -4.04 17.84
C ALA A 258 9.17 -4.20 18.87
N ARG A 259 10.42 -4.24 18.40
CA ARG A 259 11.62 -4.29 19.23
C ARG A 259 12.57 -3.16 18.84
N PRO A 260 13.38 -2.63 19.77
CA PRO A 260 14.39 -1.63 19.45
C PRO A 260 15.35 -2.13 18.36
N SER A 261 15.72 -1.25 17.44
CA SER A 261 16.78 -1.53 16.49
C SER A 261 18.13 -1.50 17.21
N PRO A 262 19.05 -2.45 16.91
CA PRO A 262 20.39 -2.42 17.46
C PRO A 262 21.15 -1.17 16.97
N THR A 263 22.07 -0.68 17.78
CA THR A 263 23.04 0.30 17.31
C THR A 263 24.15 -0.38 16.52
N LEU A 264 24.95 0.44 15.80
CA LEU A 264 26.09 -0.10 15.05
C LEU A 264 27.05 -0.80 16.00
N GLY A 265 27.38 -2.05 15.69
CA GLY A 265 28.30 -2.87 16.48
C GLY A 265 27.69 -3.65 17.65
N ASP A 266 26.43 -3.43 18.04
CA ASP A 266 25.78 -4.10 19.20
C ASP A 266 25.92 -5.62 19.20
N HIS A 267 25.93 -6.24 18.03
CA HIS A 267 26.00 -7.69 17.90
C HIS A 267 27.36 -8.21 17.44
N THR A 268 28.35 -7.35 17.21
CA THR A 268 29.66 -7.72 16.67
C THR A 268 30.34 -8.80 17.49
N SER A 269 30.52 -8.60 18.79
CA SER A 269 31.17 -9.57 19.67
C SER A 269 30.40 -10.89 19.72
N GLN A 270 29.08 -10.85 19.74
CA GLN A 270 28.24 -12.05 19.75
C GLN A 270 28.39 -12.85 18.46
N VAL A 271 28.38 -12.18 17.31
CA VAL A 271 28.50 -12.84 16.00
C VAL A 271 29.87 -13.43 15.81
N LEU A 272 30.94 -12.66 16.08
CA LEU A 272 32.32 -13.14 15.95
C LEU A 272 32.65 -14.27 16.92
N GLY A 273 32.15 -14.19 18.15
CA GLY A 273 32.30 -15.30 19.14
C GLY A 273 31.62 -16.59 18.68
N ARG A 274 30.42 -16.50 18.03
CA ARG A 274 29.77 -17.69 17.44
C ARG A 274 30.53 -18.27 16.26
N LEU A 275 31.32 -17.45 15.56
CA LEU A 275 32.22 -17.90 14.49
C LEU A 275 33.54 -18.50 15.00
N GLY A 276 33.74 -18.53 16.32
CA GLY A 276 34.87 -19.16 16.95
C GLY A 276 36.03 -18.22 17.30
N LEU A 277 35.86 -16.89 17.12
CA LEU A 277 36.90 -15.95 17.55
C LEU A 277 36.88 -15.81 19.07
N SER A 278 38.07 -15.76 19.66
CA SER A 278 38.26 -15.47 21.07
C SER A 278 37.98 -14.00 21.41
N ALA A 279 37.72 -13.70 22.67
CA ALA A 279 37.51 -12.32 23.12
C ALA A 279 38.70 -11.40 22.80
N GLU A 280 39.93 -11.93 22.92
CA GLU A 280 41.16 -11.21 22.61
C GLU A 280 41.30 -10.87 21.11
N GLU A 281 40.93 -11.80 20.23
CA GLU A 281 40.89 -11.55 18.78
C GLU A 281 39.84 -10.49 18.39
N ILE A 282 38.69 -10.54 19.03
CA ILE A 282 37.61 -9.56 18.80
C ILE A 282 38.07 -8.17 19.29
N GLU A 283 38.65 -8.07 20.48
CA GLU A 283 39.16 -6.82 21.01
C GLU A 283 40.27 -6.22 20.13
N LYS A 284 41.14 -7.05 19.58
CA LYS A 284 42.19 -6.63 18.64
C LYS A 284 41.58 -6.06 17.34
N LEU A 285 40.52 -6.71 16.80
CA LEU A 285 39.83 -6.25 15.61
C LEU A 285 39.09 -4.92 15.85
N THR A 286 38.45 -4.78 17.02
CA THR A 286 37.79 -3.54 17.44
C THR A 286 38.80 -2.42 17.64
N GLY A 287 39.92 -2.69 18.32
CA GLY A 287 40.98 -1.70 18.53
C GLY A 287 41.70 -1.27 17.26
N ALA A 288 41.71 -2.12 16.23
CA ALA A 288 42.19 -1.80 14.89
C ALA A 288 41.16 -1.08 14.01
N GLY A 289 39.93 -0.89 14.49
CA GLY A 289 38.84 -0.29 13.71
C GLY A 289 38.35 -1.15 12.53
N THR A 290 38.66 -2.45 12.54
CA THR A 290 38.24 -3.39 11.49
C THR A 290 36.78 -3.79 11.68
N VAL A 291 36.30 -3.78 12.92
CA VAL A 291 34.90 -4.01 13.30
C VAL A 291 34.46 -2.96 14.32
N ALA A 292 33.14 -2.72 14.43
CA ALA A 292 32.55 -1.80 15.40
C ALA A 292 32.08 -2.54 16.65
#